data_f5a216f9861ca6098507ecb5b11b063a
#
_entry.id   f5a216f9861ca6098507ecb5b11b063a
#
_cell.length_a   1.000
_cell.length_b   1.000
_cell.length_c   1.000
_cell.angle_alpha   90.00
_cell.angle_beta   90.00
_cell.angle_gamma   90.00
#
_symmetry.space_group_name_H-M   'P 1'
#
loop_
_entity.id
_entity.type
_entity.pdbx_description
1 polymer ?
#
loop_
_entity_poly.entity_id
_entity_poly.type
_entity_poly.pdbx_seq_one_letter_code
_entity_poly.pdbx_strand_id
1 'polypeptide(L)'
;MAKTAALGSLHRRLSLSLGGLALLVGLLGALGAWIVVRQLASEFNEDLRHAAAAIRAAPPVMPAPSHGKPPPAPPVLVQTWGPEDGVRPGHSSAPWVLLPRMQLGFSDVEAGGLVWDVFAMQAGDAYMQIAQQRAVRAANARRVAAWAAIPVVVLLPVLVWAIRVSVRQALRPLSVIGERVAQADLNHLEPVDTGTAPEELRPFLESVNRMMVRLSGLINTERSFIANAAHELRSPLTALQLQVENLMQAPRDNIDQQLEELRRGIRRTGTLITRLLELARAEIGTPRALDNVAVAAVVTDVVTDLLPLAIDRGVDLGVERLDDVRLAATETDLRMLIKNLADNAIRYGGRGGRVDLSVRRDEGGGGGGDNVVIEVADTGPGIPEAARLRVFERFYRGGATDEEGSGLGLAIVQTIAANLGGRIELTGRADGGPGLVARVVLPLRTAPPAANPATAATA
;
A
#
# COMPACT_ATOMS: atom_id res chain seq x y z
N MET A 1 7.48 14.63 31.11
CA MET A 1 6.46 13.57 31.28
C MET A 1 5.18 14.00 30.61
N ALA A 2 5.03 13.80 29.32
CA ALA A 2 3.85 14.13 28.54
C ALA A 2 3.04 12.84 28.37
N LYS A 3 1.75 12.89 28.75
CA LYS A 3 0.78 11.80 28.65
C LYS A 3 0.77 11.24 27.22
N THR A 4 1.31 10.06 27.04
CA THR A 4 1.01 9.17 25.93
C THR A 4 -0.43 8.71 26.08
N ALA A 5 -1.37 9.53 25.62
CA ALA A 5 -2.74 9.07 25.40
C ALA A 5 -2.64 8.00 24.30
N ALA A 6 -2.71 6.74 24.74
CA ALA A 6 -2.83 5.61 23.83
C ALA A 6 -3.99 5.90 22.88
N LEU A 7 -3.66 6.25 21.65
CA LEU A 7 -4.60 6.40 20.56
C LEU A 7 -5.10 4.99 20.27
N GLY A 8 -6.22 4.62 20.92
CA GLY A 8 -6.84 3.31 20.73
C GLY A 8 -7.08 3.03 19.24
N SER A 9 -7.17 1.75 18.91
CA SER A 9 -7.35 1.28 17.52
C SER A 9 -8.47 2.05 16.84
N LEU A 10 -8.30 2.33 15.55
CA LEU A 10 -9.29 2.97 14.69
C LEU A 10 -10.62 2.20 14.75
N HIS A 11 -10.52 0.87 14.79
CA HIS A 11 -11.63 -0.05 14.98
C HIS A 11 -12.38 0.22 16.31
N ARG A 12 -11.66 0.44 17.41
CA ARG A 12 -12.28 0.70 18.71
C ARG A 12 -12.97 2.07 18.77
N ARG A 13 -12.39 3.09 18.14
CA ARG A 13 -13.02 4.43 18.03
C ARG A 13 -14.24 4.42 17.12
N LEU A 14 -14.14 3.77 15.96
CA LEU A 14 -15.26 3.58 15.05
C LEU A 14 -16.36 2.73 15.69
N SER A 15 -16.02 1.62 16.33
CA SER A 15 -17.01 0.76 16.98
C SER A 15 -17.70 1.44 18.16
N LEU A 16 -16.99 2.23 18.96
CA LEU A 16 -17.59 3.01 20.05
C LEU A 16 -18.46 4.15 19.53
N SER A 17 -18.03 4.88 18.51
CA SER A 17 -18.84 5.96 17.93
C SER A 17 -20.07 5.43 17.18
N LEU A 18 -19.92 4.36 16.40
CA LEU A 18 -21.03 3.70 15.71
C LEU A 18 -21.97 2.97 16.68
N GLY A 19 -21.42 2.31 17.71
CA GLY A 19 -22.20 1.65 18.76
C GLY A 19 -22.99 2.66 19.59
N GLY A 20 -22.39 3.76 20.01
CA GLY A 20 -23.06 4.86 20.70
C GLY A 20 -24.15 5.49 19.86
N LEU A 21 -23.90 5.68 18.59
CA LEU A 21 -24.88 6.21 17.64
C LEU A 21 -26.04 5.23 17.38
N ALA A 22 -25.76 3.94 17.22
CA ALA A 22 -26.79 2.91 17.08
C ALA A 22 -27.67 2.82 18.31
N LEU A 23 -27.09 2.96 19.50
CA LEU A 23 -27.82 2.98 20.77
C LEU A 23 -28.71 4.23 20.88
N LEU A 24 -28.22 5.39 20.47
CA LEU A 24 -28.99 6.63 20.40
C LEU A 24 -30.16 6.51 19.42
N VAL A 25 -29.93 5.96 18.25
CA VAL A 25 -30.95 5.70 17.22
C VAL A 25 -32.01 4.72 17.75
N GLY A 26 -31.56 3.64 18.42
CA GLY A 26 -32.47 2.67 19.04
C GLY A 26 -33.37 3.30 20.12
N LEU A 27 -32.79 4.13 21.01
CA LEU A 27 -33.50 4.84 22.05
C LEU A 27 -34.52 5.84 21.48
N LEU A 28 -34.14 6.62 20.49
CA LEU A 28 -35.03 7.58 19.83
C LEU A 28 -36.14 6.89 19.04
N GLY A 29 -35.83 5.76 18.41
CA GLY A 29 -36.82 4.90 17.74
C GLY A 29 -37.83 4.30 18.74
N ALA A 30 -37.35 3.79 19.87
CA ALA A 30 -38.19 3.26 20.93
C ALA A 30 -39.06 4.35 21.56
N LEU A 31 -38.53 5.57 21.77
CA LEU A 31 -39.26 6.71 22.27
C LEU A 31 -40.36 7.13 21.25
N GLY A 32 -40.05 7.18 19.96
CA GLY A 32 -41.01 7.47 18.92
C GLY A 32 -42.13 6.43 18.87
N ALA A 33 -41.81 5.15 18.90
CA ALA A 33 -42.77 4.06 18.97
C ALA A 33 -43.67 4.15 20.21
N TRP A 34 -43.06 4.46 21.39
CA TRP A 34 -43.81 4.65 22.63
C TRP A 34 -44.81 5.83 22.55
N ILE A 35 -44.38 6.96 21.96
CA ILE A 35 -45.27 8.12 21.75
C ILE A 35 -46.44 7.73 20.86
N VAL A 36 -46.17 7.04 19.75
CA VAL A 36 -47.20 6.59 18.81
C VAL A 36 -48.19 5.62 19.49
N VAL A 37 -47.69 4.63 20.22
CA VAL A 37 -48.55 3.68 20.98
C VAL A 37 -49.36 4.39 22.02
N ARG A 38 -48.81 5.35 22.75
CA ARG A 38 -49.50 6.14 23.77
C ARG A 38 -50.60 7.01 23.15
N GLN A 39 -50.34 7.61 21.99
CA GLN A 39 -51.31 8.43 21.28
C GLN A 39 -52.49 7.59 20.73
N LEU A 40 -52.18 6.42 20.14
CA LEU A 40 -53.19 5.46 19.73
C LEU A 40 -54.08 4.99 20.89
N ALA A 41 -53.42 4.69 22.04
CA ALA A 41 -54.17 4.28 23.25
C ALA A 41 -55.07 5.41 23.79
N SER A 42 -54.61 6.67 23.74
CA SER A 42 -55.43 7.82 24.18
C SER A 42 -56.61 8.05 23.26
N GLU A 43 -56.41 7.99 21.91
CA GLU A 43 -57.51 8.13 20.93
C GLU A 43 -58.52 6.99 21.08
N PHE A 44 -58.07 5.75 21.25
CA PHE A 44 -58.98 4.63 21.50
C PHE A 44 -59.81 4.80 22.80
N ASN A 45 -59.20 5.29 23.89
CA ASN A 45 -59.89 5.57 25.12
C ASN A 45 -60.88 6.74 25.01
N GLU A 46 -60.58 7.76 24.22
CA GLU A 46 -61.51 8.85 23.90
C GLU A 46 -62.68 8.37 23.08
N ASP A 47 -62.46 7.58 22.04
CA ASP A 47 -63.48 6.99 21.21
C ASP A 47 -64.42 6.10 22.04
N LEU A 48 -63.88 5.28 22.95
CA LEU A 48 -64.67 4.48 23.89
C LEU A 48 -65.48 5.33 24.87
N ARG A 49 -64.91 6.45 25.38
CA ARG A 49 -65.65 7.38 26.24
C ARG A 49 -66.73 8.09 25.51
N HIS A 50 -66.52 8.53 24.28
CA HIS A 50 -67.51 9.13 23.39
C HIS A 50 -68.62 8.14 23.07
N ALA A 51 -68.29 6.90 22.73
CA ALA A 51 -69.31 5.86 22.51
C ALA A 51 -70.11 5.56 23.80
N ALA A 52 -69.46 5.41 24.92
CA ALA A 52 -70.13 5.17 26.21
C ALA A 52 -71.02 6.35 26.66
N ALA A 53 -70.51 7.59 26.45
CA ALA A 53 -71.29 8.79 26.74
C ALA A 53 -72.51 8.90 25.78
N ALA A 54 -72.31 8.58 24.48
CA ALA A 54 -73.35 8.54 23.51
C ALA A 54 -74.46 7.51 23.82
N ILE A 55 -74.06 6.33 24.33
CA ILE A 55 -75.01 5.30 24.77
C ILE A 55 -75.80 5.76 25.97
N ARG A 56 -75.18 6.45 26.95
CA ARG A 56 -75.86 6.93 28.17
C ARG A 56 -76.76 8.13 27.92
N ALA A 57 -76.39 9.00 26.97
CA ALA A 57 -77.07 10.26 26.68
C ALA A 57 -77.99 10.17 25.42
N ALA A 58 -78.13 8.98 24.85
CA ALA A 58 -78.87 8.82 23.63
C ALA A 58 -80.35 9.24 23.83
N PRO A 59 -80.78 10.43 23.39
CA PRO A 59 -82.16 10.84 23.53
C PRO A 59 -83.04 10.05 22.55
N PRO A 60 -84.31 9.94 22.85
CA PRO A 60 -85.28 9.40 21.87
C PRO A 60 -85.21 10.22 20.60
N VAL A 61 -85.33 9.54 19.46
CA VAL A 61 -85.27 10.21 18.13
C VAL A 61 -86.39 11.24 18.02
N MET A 62 -86.06 12.52 18.14
CA MET A 62 -86.91 13.61 17.89
C MET A 62 -86.83 14.01 16.38
N PRO A 63 -87.94 14.46 15.77
CA PRO A 63 -87.89 14.99 14.40
C PRO A 63 -86.91 16.18 14.33
N ALA A 64 -86.10 16.25 13.24
CA ALA A 64 -85.10 17.30 13.05
C ALA A 64 -85.71 18.70 13.25
N PRO A 65 -85.04 19.65 13.92
CA PRO A 65 -85.52 21.02 14.09
C PRO A 65 -85.80 21.67 12.74
N SER A 66 -86.99 22.22 12.64
CA SER A 66 -87.52 22.78 11.38
C SER A 66 -86.85 24.10 10.93
N HIS A 67 -86.01 24.70 11.72
CA HIS A 67 -85.26 25.95 11.43
C HIS A 67 -83.84 25.93 11.95
N GLY A 68 -82.90 25.95 11.04
CA GLY A 68 -81.43 26.05 11.33
C GLY A 68 -80.62 25.03 10.58
N LYS A 69 -79.38 25.39 10.31
CA LYS A 69 -78.39 24.45 9.70
C LYS A 69 -78.09 23.34 10.74
N PRO A 70 -78.26 22.06 10.36
CA PRO A 70 -77.99 20.97 11.29
C PRO A 70 -76.55 21.07 11.84
N PRO A 71 -76.32 20.76 13.11
CA PRO A 71 -74.97 20.72 13.64
C PRO A 71 -74.13 19.72 12.86
N PRO A 72 -72.76 19.89 12.87
CA PRO A 72 -71.88 18.94 12.17
C PRO A 72 -72.13 17.54 12.72
N ALA A 73 -72.00 16.55 11.85
CA ALA A 73 -72.18 15.17 12.22
C ALA A 73 -71.00 14.77 13.22
N PRO A 74 -71.32 14.06 14.30
CA PRO A 74 -70.34 13.67 15.31
C PRO A 74 -69.32 12.71 14.68
N PRO A 75 -68.11 12.64 15.23
CA PRO A 75 -67.06 11.71 14.75
C PRO A 75 -67.50 10.24 14.90
N VAL A 76 -68.28 9.94 15.92
CA VAL A 76 -68.87 8.62 16.21
C VAL A 76 -70.36 8.78 16.41
N LEU A 77 -71.13 7.96 15.77
CA LEU A 77 -72.61 7.91 15.83
C LEU A 77 -73.01 6.54 16.42
N VAL A 78 -73.83 6.56 17.43
CA VAL A 78 -74.41 5.36 18.04
C VAL A 78 -75.95 5.40 17.84
N GLN A 79 -76.44 4.31 17.31
CA GLN A 79 -77.88 4.15 17.13
C GLN A 79 -78.32 2.80 17.67
N THR A 80 -79.52 2.78 18.35
CA THR A 80 -80.08 1.56 18.91
C THR A 80 -81.52 1.38 18.50
N TRP A 81 -81.89 0.13 18.32
CA TRP A 81 -83.28 -0.30 18.03
C TRP A 81 -83.71 -1.27 19.09
N GLY A 82 -84.83 -1.03 19.72
CA GLY A 82 -85.59 -1.94 20.61
C GLY A 82 -86.44 -2.92 19.81
N PRO A 83 -87.06 -3.89 20.52
CA PRO A 83 -87.96 -4.87 19.87
C PRO A 83 -89.15 -4.27 19.17
N GLU A 84 -89.65 -3.12 19.66
CA GLU A 84 -90.81 -2.43 19.14
C GLU A 84 -90.44 -1.34 18.10
N ASP A 85 -89.18 -1.04 17.91
CA ASP A 85 -88.72 0.00 17.00
C ASP A 85 -88.69 -0.53 15.53
N GLY A 86 -89.32 0.25 14.69
CA GLY A 86 -89.48 -0.08 13.24
C GLY A 86 -88.20 0.19 12.45
N VAL A 87 -88.28 0.86 11.34
CA VAL A 87 -87.16 1.21 10.43
C VAL A 87 -86.29 2.29 11.02
N ARG A 88 -86.80 3.14 11.94
CA ARG A 88 -86.02 4.21 12.60
C ARG A 88 -85.44 3.71 13.91
N PRO A 89 -84.21 4.17 14.28
CA PRO A 89 -83.60 3.83 15.61
C PRO A 89 -84.49 4.46 16.71
N GLY A 90 -84.67 3.72 17.80
CA GLY A 90 -85.35 4.25 19.02
C GLY A 90 -84.57 5.34 19.68
N HIS A 91 -83.26 5.19 19.68
CA HIS A 91 -82.32 6.17 20.20
C HIS A 91 -81.13 6.40 19.26
N SER A 92 -80.65 7.64 19.14
CA SER A 92 -79.48 8.03 18.35
C SER A 92 -78.71 9.13 19.04
N SER A 93 -77.40 9.02 19.06
CA SER A 93 -76.52 10.07 19.60
C SER A 93 -76.53 11.35 18.78
N ALA A 94 -76.97 11.28 17.54
CA ALA A 94 -77.19 12.43 16.66
C ALA A 94 -78.50 12.23 15.90
N PRO A 95 -79.63 12.69 16.44
CA PRO A 95 -80.93 12.47 15.85
C PRO A 95 -81.12 13.06 14.43
N TRP A 96 -80.27 14.02 14.04
CA TRP A 96 -80.23 14.62 12.74
C TRP A 96 -79.51 13.85 11.67
N VAL A 97 -78.72 12.76 12.07
CA VAL A 97 -78.02 11.84 11.16
C VAL A 97 -78.63 10.46 11.39
N LEU A 98 -79.44 10.02 10.42
CA LEU A 98 -80.04 8.69 10.47
C LEU A 98 -79.37 7.79 9.45
N LEU A 99 -78.74 6.72 9.94
CA LEU A 99 -78.23 5.66 9.09
C LEU A 99 -79.28 4.52 9.00
N PRO A 100 -79.35 3.83 7.88
CA PRO A 100 -80.20 2.65 7.76
C PRO A 100 -79.72 1.53 8.67
N ARG A 101 -80.64 0.67 9.09
CA ARG A 101 -80.27 -0.54 9.86
C ARG A 101 -79.44 -1.47 8.97
N MET A 102 -78.16 -1.73 9.36
CA MET A 102 -77.27 -2.49 8.58
C MET A 102 -77.29 -3.96 9.01
N GLN A 103 -76.65 -4.87 8.25
CA GLN A 103 -76.45 -6.25 8.65
C GLN A 103 -75.47 -6.35 9.82
N LEU A 104 -75.60 -7.40 10.59
CA LEU A 104 -74.63 -7.66 11.71
C LEU A 104 -73.20 -7.78 11.22
N GLY A 105 -72.27 -7.12 11.87
CA GLY A 105 -70.87 -7.07 11.48
C GLY A 105 -70.45 -5.72 10.91
N PHE A 106 -69.40 -5.72 10.13
CA PHE A 106 -68.85 -4.51 9.52
C PHE A 106 -69.50 -4.27 8.16
N SER A 107 -69.90 -3.04 7.93
CA SER A 107 -70.44 -2.57 6.67
C SER A 107 -70.12 -1.09 6.47
N ASP A 108 -70.27 -0.59 5.27
CA ASP A 108 -70.10 0.82 4.98
C ASP A 108 -71.40 1.36 4.36
N VAL A 109 -71.67 2.61 4.63
CA VAL A 109 -72.91 3.27 4.11
C VAL A 109 -72.60 4.72 3.79
N GLU A 110 -73.20 5.21 2.71
CA GLU A 110 -73.14 6.62 2.34
C GLU A 110 -74.46 7.30 2.81
N ALA A 111 -74.33 8.28 3.69
CA ALA A 111 -75.44 9.05 4.20
C ALA A 111 -75.05 10.51 4.42
N GLY A 112 -75.92 11.43 3.93
CA GLY A 112 -75.63 12.87 4.07
C GLY A 112 -74.39 13.36 3.32
N GLY A 113 -73.94 12.67 2.27
CA GLY A 113 -72.73 13.00 1.51
C GLY A 113 -71.45 12.57 2.22
N LEU A 114 -71.51 11.77 3.30
CA LEU A 114 -70.41 11.22 4.08
C LEU A 114 -70.41 9.70 4.04
N VAL A 115 -69.27 9.09 3.93
CA VAL A 115 -69.11 7.64 4.03
C VAL A 115 -68.88 7.26 5.47
N TRP A 116 -69.65 6.35 6.00
CA TRP A 116 -69.62 5.85 7.35
C TRP A 116 -69.19 4.39 7.37
N ASP A 117 -68.18 4.06 8.15
CA ASP A 117 -67.82 2.69 8.52
C ASP A 117 -68.71 2.29 9.73
N VAL A 118 -69.57 1.32 9.56
CA VAL A 118 -70.60 0.92 10.54
C VAL A 118 -70.28 -0.47 11.07
N PHE A 119 -70.30 -0.61 12.40
CA PHE A 119 -70.27 -1.89 13.06
C PHE A 119 -71.62 -2.13 13.78
N ALA A 120 -72.34 -3.14 13.37
CA ALA A 120 -73.65 -3.49 13.92
C ALA A 120 -73.53 -4.78 14.73
N MET A 121 -74.16 -4.75 15.92
CA MET A 121 -74.16 -5.91 16.85
C MET A 121 -75.54 -6.02 17.52
N GLN A 122 -75.85 -7.24 17.96
CA GLN A 122 -77.02 -7.50 18.81
C GLN A 122 -76.59 -7.52 20.25
N ALA A 123 -77.21 -6.70 21.08
CA ALA A 123 -76.90 -6.58 22.55
C ALA A 123 -78.24 -6.92 23.28
N GLY A 124 -78.40 -8.20 23.64
CA GLY A 124 -79.65 -8.72 24.23
C GLY A 124 -80.75 -8.65 23.18
N ASP A 125 -81.92 -8.06 23.58
CA ASP A 125 -83.07 -7.86 22.72
C ASP A 125 -82.92 -6.58 21.85
N ALA A 126 -81.96 -5.75 22.06
CA ALA A 126 -81.73 -4.51 21.30
C ALA A 126 -80.65 -4.75 20.23
N TYR A 127 -80.86 -4.11 19.07
CA TYR A 127 -79.91 -3.99 17.99
C TYR A 127 -79.18 -2.65 18.15
N MET A 128 -77.87 -2.67 18.07
CA MET A 128 -77.03 -1.49 18.21
C MET A 128 -76.05 -1.41 17.01
N GLN A 129 -75.91 -0.21 16.49
CA GLN A 129 -74.83 0.07 15.51
C GLN A 129 -74.07 1.30 15.92
N ILE A 130 -72.71 1.18 15.72
CA ILE A 130 -71.78 2.24 15.94
C ILE A 130 -71.17 2.59 14.59
N ALA A 131 -71.25 3.85 14.18
CA ALA A 131 -70.75 4.33 12.92
C ALA A 131 -69.70 5.41 13.11
N GLN A 132 -68.64 5.36 12.35
CA GLN A 132 -67.55 6.35 12.37
C GLN A 132 -67.33 6.88 10.93
N GLN A 133 -67.15 8.19 10.80
CA GLN A 133 -66.87 8.78 9.49
C GLN A 133 -65.50 8.30 8.98
N ARG A 134 -65.47 7.72 7.76
CA ARG A 134 -64.21 7.25 7.10
C ARG A 134 -63.20 8.38 6.95
N ALA A 135 -63.64 9.61 6.63
CA ALA A 135 -62.77 10.77 6.50
C ALA A 135 -62.04 11.12 7.82
N VAL A 136 -62.74 11.04 8.98
CA VAL A 136 -62.12 11.27 10.29
C VAL A 136 -61.09 10.20 10.63
N ARG A 137 -61.47 8.93 10.38
CA ARG A 137 -60.56 7.79 10.56
C ARG A 137 -59.30 7.91 9.71
N ALA A 138 -59.44 8.27 8.44
CA ALA A 138 -58.30 8.46 7.52
C ALA A 138 -57.44 9.66 7.89
N ALA A 139 -58.04 10.76 8.43
CA ALA A 139 -57.29 11.91 8.93
C ALA A 139 -56.46 11.55 10.17
N ASN A 140 -57.04 10.79 11.10
CA ASN A 140 -56.33 10.32 12.29
C ASN A 140 -55.20 9.35 11.92
N ALA A 141 -55.46 8.39 11.03
CA ALA A 141 -54.41 7.48 10.54
C ALA A 141 -53.23 8.21 9.86
N ARG A 142 -53.52 9.24 9.04
CA ARG A 142 -52.47 10.10 8.44
C ARG A 142 -51.68 10.88 9.47
N ARG A 143 -52.33 11.39 10.52
CA ARG A 143 -51.68 12.11 11.60
C ARG A 143 -50.72 11.19 12.38
N VAL A 144 -51.17 9.99 12.75
CA VAL A 144 -50.38 8.98 13.42
C VAL A 144 -49.17 8.57 12.56
N ALA A 145 -49.38 8.33 11.25
CA ALA A 145 -48.31 8.00 10.32
C ALA A 145 -47.31 9.14 10.17
N ALA A 146 -47.73 10.41 10.15
CA ALA A 146 -46.81 11.55 10.15
C ALA A 146 -45.97 11.64 11.40
N TRP A 147 -46.53 11.42 12.59
CA TRP A 147 -45.81 11.38 13.84
C TRP A 147 -44.79 10.23 13.90
N ALA A 148 -45.15 9.06 13.35
CA ALA A 148 -44.25 7.90 13.25
C ALA A 148 -43.06 8.13 12.29
N ALA A 149 -43.24 8.96 11.26
CA ALA A 149 -42.19 9.26 10.28
C ALA A 149 -41.15 10.28 10.79
N ILE A 150 -41.51 11.17 11.73
CA ILE A 150 -40.63 12.23 12.25
C ILE A 150 -39.29 11.68 12.75
N PRO A 151 -39.22 10.66 13.61
CA PRO A 151 -37.95 10.12 14.12
C PRO A 151 -37.06 9.64 12.98
N VAL A 152 -37.60 8.98 11.97
CA VAL A 152 -36.82 8.45 10.84
C VAL A 152 -36.21 9.59 10.02
N VAL A 153 -37.02 10.61 9.69
CA VAL A 153 -36.58 11.77 8.91
C VAL A 153 -35.48 12.56 9.62
N VAL A 154 -35.53 12.68 10.94
CA VAL A 154 -34.53 13.40 11.72
C VAL A 154 -33.27 12.54 11.94
N LEU A 155 -33.42 11.26 12.22
CA LEU A 155 -32.30 10.38 12.53
C LEU A 155 -31.39 10.07 11.35
N LEU A 156 -31.97 9.92 10.15
CA LEU A 156 -31.21 9.53 8.97
C LEU A 156 -30.12 10.55 8.57
N PRO A 157 -30.39 11.86 8.49
CA PRO A 157 -29.34 12.86 8.24
C PRO A 157 -28.31 12.96 9.38
N VAL A 158 -28.75 12.80 10.65
CA VAL A 158 -27.84 12.80 11.81
C VAL A 158 -26.87 11.61 11.72
N LEU A 159 -27.37 10.42 11.36
CA LEU A 159 -26.57 9.23 11.16
C LEU A 159 -25.53 9.43 10.04
N VAL A 160 -25.98 9.92 8.89
CA VAL A 160 -25.09 10.19 7.73
C VAL A 160 -24.01 11.22 8.09
N TRP A 161 -24.39 12.28 8.81
CA TRP A 161 -23.45 13.30 9.28
C TRP A 161 -22.40 12.70 10.24
N ALA A 162 -22.84 11.94 11.22
CA ALA A 162 -21.94 11.34 12.22
C ALA A 162 -20.98 10.31 11.59
N ILE A 163 -21.46 9.49 10.65
CA ILE A 163 -20.60 8.58 9.88
C ILE A 163 -19.54 9.37 9.10
N ARG A 164 -19.94 10.43 8.39
CA ARG A 164 -18.99 11.27 7.63
C ARG A 164 -17.93 11.92 8.53
N VAL A 165 -18.31 12.42 9.68
CA VAL A 165 -17.39 13.03 10.67
C VAL A 165 -16.41 11.98 11.19
N SER A 166 -16.92 10.81 11.60
CA SER A 166 -16.08 9.69 12.10
C SER A 166 -15.07 9.22 11.05
N VAL A 167 -15.51 9.01 9.81
CA VAL A 167 -14.63 8.58 8.72
C VAL A 167 -13.57 9.63 8.40
N ARG A 168 -13.96 10.91 8.32
CA ARG A 168 -13.01 12.00 8.08
C ARG A 168 -11.96 12.12 9.19
N GLN A 169 -12.35 12.01 10.45
CA GLN A 169 -11.41 12.05 11.57
C GLN A 169 -10.47 10.83 11.57
N ALA A 170 -11.00 9.66 11.23
CA ALA A 170 -10.23 8.43 11.15
C ALA A 170 -9.18 8.45 10.02
N LEU A 171 -9.51 9.06 8.87
CA LEU A 171 -8.64 9.10 7.68
C LEU A 171 -7.73 10.36 7.62
N ARG A 172 -7.94 11.34 8.50
CA ARG A 172 -7.12 12.57 8.53
C ARG A 172 -5.61 12.30 8.66
N PRO A 173 -5.13 11.33 9.46
CA PRO A 173 -3.69 11.03 9.52
C PRO A 173 -3.11 10.63 8.16
N LEU A 174 -3.88 9.89 7.34
CA LEU A 174 -3.44 9.46 5.99
C LEU A 174 -3.22 10.65 5.05
N SER A 175 -4.09 11.66 5.08
CA SER A 175 -3.92 12.85 4.23
C SER A 175 -2.68 13.66 4.63
N VAL A 176 -2.43 13.82 5.92
CA VAL A 176 -1.22 14.52 6.42
C VAL A 176 0.06 13.78 6.02
N ILE A 177 0.03 12.44 6.08
CA ILE A 177 1.17 11.61 5.66
C ILE A 177 1.35 11.71 4.14
N GLY A 178 0.27 11.64 3.37
CA GLY A 178 0.30 11.81 1.92
C GLY A 178 0.91 13.13 1.49
N GLU A 179 0.52 14.25 2.15
CA GLU A 179 1.10 15.57 1.90
C GLU A 179 2.58 15.63 2.27
N ARG A 180 2.99 15.06 3.41
CA ARG A 180 4.41 15.01 3.80
C ARG A 180 5.26 14.20 2.82
N VAL A 181 4.76 13.04 2.38
CA VAL A 181 5.46 12.22 1.38
C VAL A 181 5.53 12.94 0.03
N ALA A 182 4.45 13.63 -0.38
CA ALA A 182 4.43 14.39 -1.63
C ALA A 182 5.34 15.64 -1.59
N GLN A 183 5.55 16.22 -0.41
CA GLN A 183 6.42 17.38 -0.19
C GLN A 183 7.83 16.98 0.27
N ALA A 184 8.08 15.67 0.47
CA ALA A 184 9.39 15.21 0.89
C ALA A 184 10.42 15.60 -0.16
N ASP A 185 11.34 16.50 0.23
CA ASP A 185 12.51 16.79 -0.58
C ASP A 185 13.37 15.53 -0.62
N LEU A 186 13.78 15.12 -1.83
CA LEU A 186 14.70 13.99 -2.03
C LEU A 186 16.03 14.17 -1.25
N ASN A 187 16.28 15.39 -0.75
CA ASN A 187 17.44 15.72 0.08
C ASN A 187 17.22 15.41 1.57
N HIS A 188 15.95 15.34 2.03
CA HIS A 188 15.60 15.18 3.45
C HIS A 188 14.39 14.23 3.58
N LEU A 189 14.65 12.94 3.37
CA LEU A 189 13.67 11.89 3.58
C LEU A 189 13.65 11.52 5.07
N GLU A 190 12.93 12.32 5.89
CA GLU A 190 12.75 11.99 7.30
C GLU A 190 11.68 10.91 7.48
N PRO A 191 11.92 9.92 8.34
CA PRO A 191 10.91 8.91 8.64
C PRO A 191 9.64 9.54 9.23
N VAL A 192 8.49 9.04 8.80
CA VAL A 192 7.20 9.46 9.33
C VAL A 192 7.03 8.91 10.74
N ASP A 193 6.65 9.78 11.70
CA ASP A 193 6.37 9.37 13.08
C ASP A 193 5.18 8.37 13.13
N THR A 194 5.46 7.16 13.56
CA THR A 194 4.47 6.09 13.72
C THR A 194 3.73 6.15 15.06
N GLY A 195 4.24 6.94 16.02
CA GLY A 195 3.70 7.00 17.38
C GLY A 195 2.31 7.63 17.48
N THR A 196 1.97 8.52 16.57
CA THR A 196 0.68 9.22 16.49
C THR A 196 -0.35 8.53 15.60
N ALA A 197 0.05 7.47 14.90
CA ALA A 197 -0.83 6.74 13.98
C ALA A 197 -1.66 5.67 14.69
N PRO A 198 -2.88 5.38 14.20
CA PRO A 198 -3.66 4.23 14.61
C PRO A 198 -2.87 2.93 14.45
N GLU A 199 -3.15 1.96 15.33
CA GLU A 199 -2.43 0.68 15.38
C GLU A 199 -2.51 -0.08 14.04
N GLU A 200 -3.64 0.01 13.37
CA GLU A 200 -3.90 -0.63 12.07
C GLU A 200 -3.05 -0.04 10.92
N LEU A 201 -2.60 1.20 11.06
CA LEU A 201 -1.78 1.88 10.05
C LEU A 201 -0.28 1.73 10.30
N ARG A 202 0.14 1.30 11.48
CA ARG A 202 1.56 1.14 11.82
C ARG A 202 2.34 0.23 10.86
N PRO A 203 1.84 -0.98 10.49
CA PRO A 203 2.57 -1.85 9.57
C PRO A 203 2.78 -1.20 8.19
N PHE A 204 1.78 -0.45 7.72
CA PHE A 204 1.88 0.31 6.48
C PHE A 204 2.94 1.42 6.58
N LEU A 205 2.91 2.22 7.65
CA LEU A 205 3.89 3.30 7.88
C LEU A 205 5.31 2.78 8.06
N GLU A 206 5.48 1.67 8.76
CA GLU A 206 6.78 1.00 8.87
C GLU A 206 7.30 0.53 7.51
N SER A 207 6.40 0.06 6.64
CA SER A 207 6.77 -0.32 5.27
C SER A 207 7.21 0.89 4.45
N VAL A 208 6.48 2.02 4.55
CA VAL A 208 6.84 3.30 3.92
C VAL A 208 8.17 3.80 4.46
N ASN A 209 8.38 3.77 5.78
CA ASN A 209 9.64 4.20 6.40
C ASN A 209 10.82 3.33 5.93
N ARG A 210 10.66 2.02 5.86
CA ARG A 210 11.69 1.13 5.29
C ARG A 210 12.02 1.48 3.85
N MET A 211 11.00 1.81 3.05
CA MET A 211 11.19 2.25 1.66
C MET A 211 11.94 3.59 1.60
N MET A 212 11.58 4.57 2.45
CA MET A 212 12.25 5.87 2.53
C MET A 212 13.71 5.75 2.94
N VAL A 213 14.02 4.92 3.96
CA VAL A 213 15.41 4.65 4.38
C VAL A 213 16.21 4.01 3.24
N ARG A 214 15.62 3.05 2.52
CA ARG A 214 16.28 2.42 1.37
C ARG A 214 16.53 3.43 0.24
N LEU A 215 15.55 4.28 -0.07
CA LEU A 215 15.68 5.31 -1.10
C LEU A 215 16.73 6.37 -0.73
N SER A 216 16.72 6.84 0.52
CA SER A 216 17.74 7.76 1.03
C SER A 216 19.14 7.16 0.94
N GLY A 217 19.30 5.88 1.29
CA GLY A 217 20.55 5.17 1.13
C GLY A 217 21.04 5.15 -0.32
N LEU A 218 20.15 4.85 -1.28
CA LEU A 218 20.48 4.83 -2.71
C LEU A 218 20.90 6.23 -3.20
N ILE A 219 20.15 7.27 -2.85
CA ILE A 219 20.46 8.66 -3.24
C ILE A 219 21.80 9.11 -2.68
N ASN A 220 22.10 8.80 -1.42
CA ASN A 220 23.36 9.18 -0.80
C ASN A 220 24.55 8.43 -1.44
N THR A 221 24.33 7.17 -1.80
CA THR A 221 25.36 6.37 -2.51
C THR A 221 25.62 6.96 -3.89
N GLU A 222 24.57 7.33 -4.64
CA GLU A 222 24.66 7.98 -5.95
C GLU A 222 25.41 9.32 -5.87
N ARG A 223 25.05 10.18 -4.90
CA ARG A 223 25.74 11.48 -4.69
C ARG A 223 27.21 11.32 -4.35
N SER A 224 27.50 10.39 -3.45
CA SER A 224 28.88 10.09 -3.10
C SER A 224 29.67 9.59 -4.30
N PHE A 225 29.06 8.77 -5.16
CA PHE A 225 29.67 8.32 -6.40
C PHE A 225 29.97 9.48 -7.34
N ILE A 226 29.00 10.38 -7.60
CA ILE A 226 29.19 11.53 -8.48
C ILE A 226 30.28 12.49 -7.92
N ALA A 227 30.26 12.78 -6.63
CA ALA A 227 31.25 13.63 -5.98
C ALA A 227 32.65 13.06 -6.07
N ASN A 228 32.81 11.76 -5.77
CA ASN A 228 34.11 11.08 -5.84
C ASN A 228 34.58 10.95 -7.28
N ALA A 229 33.72 10.61 -8.24
CA ALA A 229 34.08 10.54 -9.65
C ALA A 229 34.57 11.91 -10.17
N ALA A 230 33.88 12.99 -9.79
CA ALA A 230 34.29 14.34 -10.16
C ALA A 230 35.68 14.70 -9.57
N HIS A 231 35.95 14.29 -8.32
CA HIS A 231 37.24 14.53 -7.68
C HIS A 231 38.36 13.71 -8.36
N GLU A 232 38.13 12.43 -8.59
CA GLU A 232 39.09 11.52 -9.24
C GLU A 232 39.33 11.86 -10.71
N LEU A 233 38.43 12.52 -11.40
CA LEU A 233 38.63 13.03 -12.75
C LEU A 233 39.37 14.38 -12.76
N ARG A 234 39.14 15.25 -11.78
CA ARG A 234 39.79 16.56 -11.71
C ARG A 234 41.29 16.45 -11.54
N SER A 235 41.74 15.53 -10.70
CA SER A 235 43.17 15.34 -10.39
C SER A 235 44.00 15.01 -11.65
N PRO A 236 43.68 13.95 -12.44
CA PRO A 236 44.46 13.64 -13.64
C PRO A 236 44.30 14.71 -14.74
N LEU A 237 43.15 15.39 -14.84
CA LEU A 237 43.00 16.50 -15.79
C LEU A 237 43.93 17.66 -15.46
N THR A 238 44.05 18.04 -14.17
CA THR A 238 44.99 19.06 -13.73
C THR A 238 46.46 18.64 -13.99
N ALA A 239 46.77 17.36 -13.74
CA ALA A 239 48.09 16.83 -14.04
C ALA A 239 48.41 16.89 -15.56
N LEU A 240 47.45 16.53 -16.42
CA LEU A 240 47.58 16.64 -17.87
C LEU A 240 47.77 18.11 -18.32
N GLN A 241 47.03 19.06 -17.74
CA GLN A 241 47.21 20.50 -18.03
C GLN A 241 48.65 20.95 -17.70
N LEU A 242 49.14 20.60 -16.52
CA LEU A 242 50.51 20.91 -16.13
C LEU A 242 51.55 20.26 -17.04
N GLN A 243 51.32 19.02 -17.49
CA GLN A 243 52.20 18.32 -18.43
C GLN A 243 52.24 19.01 -19.77
N VAL A 244 51.10 19.53 -20.27
CA VAL A 244 51.05 20.31 -21.50
C VAL A 244 51.78 21.64 -21.34
N GLU A 245 51.60 22.36 -20.20
CA GLU A 245 52.33 23.60 -19.90
C GLU A 245 53.85 23.36 -19.86
N ASN A 246 54.28 22.28 -19.18
CA ASN A 246 55.68 21.87 -19.13
C ASN A 246 56.22 21.55 -20.54
N LEU A 247 55.47 20.83 -21.36
CA LEU A 247 55.86 20.50 -22.72
C LEU A 247 56.04 21.76 -23.61
N MET A 248 55.16 22.79 -23.43
CA MET A 248 55.28 24.08 -24.15
C MET A 248 56.54 24.86 -23.76
N GLN A 249 57.12 24.63 -22.58
CA GLN A 249 58.29 25.30 -22.04
C GLN A 249 59.58 24.42 -22.12
N ALA A 250 59.44 23.16 -22.58
CA ALA A 250 60.51 22.21 -22.58
C ALA A 250 61.63 22.57 -23.56
N PRO A 251 62.91 22.43 -23.14
CA PRO A 251 64.04 22.43 -24.05
C PRO A 251 63.91 21.32 -25.09
N ARG A 252 64.45 21.54 -26.32
CA ARG A 252 64.34 20.57 -27.43
C ARG A 252 64.79 19.14 -27.08
N ASP A 253 65.77 19.02 -26.23
CA ASP A 253 66.32 17.71 -25.82
C ASP A 253 65.44 16.90 -24.89
N ASN A 254 64.40 17.53 -24.30
CA ASN A 254 63.50 16.88 -23.33
C ASN A 254 62.06 16.65 -23.86
N ILE A 255 61.77 17.03 -25.12
CA ILE A 255 60.41 16.95 -25.68
C ILE A 255 59.89 15.52 -25.73
N ASP A 256 60.70 14.56 -26.16
CA ASP A 256 60.31 13.15 -26.29
C ASP A 256 59.92 12.53 -24.94
N GLN A 257 60.68 12.86 -23.88
CA GLN A 257 60.37 12.40 -22.51
C GLN A 257 59.07 12.98 -22.02
N GLN A 258 58.83 14.29 -22.19
CA GLN A 258 57.61 14.99 -21.81
C GLN A 258 56.41 14.47 -22.57
N LEU A 259 56.58 14.17 -23.88
CA LEU A 259 55.52 13.60 -24.71
C LEU A 259 55.13 12.20 -24.22
N GLU A 260 56.10 11.36 -23.81
CA GLU A 260 55.80 10.04 -23.29
C GLU A 260 55.14 10.09 -21.90
N GLU A 261 55.44 11.10 -21.06
CA GLU A 261 54.73 11.36 -19.80
C GLU A 261 53.32 11.79 -20.06
N LEU A 262 53.05 12.68 -21.00
CA LEU A 262 51.72 13.10 -21.42
C LEU A 262 50.89 11.91 -21.96
N ARG A 263 51.50 11.06 -22.79
CA ARG A 263 50.86 9.84 -23.33
C ARG A 263 50.47 8.88 -22.19
N ARG A 264 51.33 8.71 -21.18
CA ARG A 264 51.02 7.89 -19.98
C ARG A 264 49.86 8.50 -19.18
N GLY A 265 49.85 9.82 -19.00
CA GLY A 265 48.79 10.54 -18.31
C GLY A 265 47.42 10.35 -19.02
N ILE A 266 47.39 10.50 -20.37
CA ILE A 266 46.19 10.28 -21.16
C ILE A 266 45.67 8.85 -21.03
N ARG A 267 46.57 7.85 -21.13
CA ARG A 267 46.21 6.43 -20.95
C ARG A 267 45.62 6.13 -19.57
N ARG A 268 46.19 6.69 -18.50
CA ARG A 268 45.67 6.55 -17.13
C ARG A 268 44.25 7.14 -17.00
N THR A 269 44.06 8.35 -17.53
CA THR A 269 42.74 9.01 -17.51
C THR A 269 41.70 8.23 -18.30
N GLY A 270 42.06 7.72 -19.49
CA GLY A 270 41.21 6.86 -20.31
C GLY A 270 40.79 5.58 -19.57
N THR A 271 41.73 4.92 -18.88
CA THR A 271 41.45 3.74 -18.07
C THR A 271 40.48 4.05 -16.92
N LEU A 272 40.64 5.19 -16.25
CA LEU A 272 39.74 5.61 -15.18
C LEU A 272 38.31 5.83 -15.69
N ILE A 273 38.16 6.54 -16.83
CA ILE A 273 36.87 6.78 -17.46
C ILE A 273 36.20 5.44 -17.85
N THR A 274 36.96 4.51 -18.44
CA THR A 274 36.44 3.18 -18.79
C THR A 274 35.90 2.45 -17.55
N ARG A 275 36.64 2.44 -16.44
CA ARG A 275 36.22 1.80 -15.18
C ARG A 275 34.99 2.46 -14.56
N LEU A 276 34.85 3.80 -14.66
CA LEU A 276 33.65 4.51 -14.22
C LEU A 276 32.42 4.10 -15.05
N LEU A 277 32.58 3.98 -16.38
CA LEU A 277 31.52 3.52 -17.26
C LEU A 277 31.16 2.04 -17.01
N GLU A 278 32.14 1.20 -16.74
CA GLU A 278 31.94 -0.21 -16.36
C GLU A 278 31.10 -0.32 -15.05
N LEU A 279 31.45 0.47 -14.03
CA LEU A 279 30.70 0.50 -12.78
C LEU A 279 29.26 1.00 -13.00
N ALA A 280 29.08 2.11 -13.73
CA ALA A 280 27.76 2.65 -14.04
C ALA A 280 26.88 1.63 -14.80
N ARG A 281 27.47 0.87 -15.74
CA ARG A 281 26.74 -0.19 -16.46
C ARG A 281 26.35 -1.36 -15.53
N ALA A 282 27.26 -1.77 -14.64
CA ALA A 282 26.95 -2.82 -13.69
C ALA A 282 25.82 -2.42 -12.72
N GLU A 283 25.74 -1.14 -12.34
CA GLU A 283 24.70 -0.63 -11.42
C GLU A 283 23.32 -0.53 -12.04
N ILE A 284 23.24 -0.15 -13.31
CA ILE A 284 21.94 -0.01 -14.01
C ILE A 284 21.21 -1.36 -14.14
N GLY A 285 21.95 -2.48 -14.04
CA GLY A 285 21.36 -3.82 -14.03
C GLY A 285 20.32 -4.00 -15.13
N THR A 286 20.67 -3.69 -16.39
CA THR A 286 19.71 -3.80 -17.51
C THR A 286 19.16 -5.22 -17.56
N PRO A 287 17.82 -5.39 -17.69
CA PRO A 287 17.24 -6.69 -17.94
C PRO A 287 17.65 -7.12 -19.38
N ARG A 288 18.85 -7.68 -19.49
CA ARG A 288 19.29 -8.35 -20.72
C ARG A 288 18.83 -9.79 -20.66
N ALA A 289 18.51 -10.34 -21.83
CA ALA A 289 18.36 -11.77 -21.95
C ALA A 289 19.66 -12.41 -21.42
N LEU A 290 19.56 -13.21 -20.37
CA LEU A 290 20.70 -13.95 -19.85
C LEU A 290 20.98 -15.09 -20.83
N ASP A 291 22.21 -15.14 -21.35
CA ASP A 291 22.69 -16.21 -22.18
C ASP A 291 23.25 -17.34 -21.32
N ASN A 292 23.31 -18.53 -21.89
CA ASN A 292 23.94 -19.68 -21.23
C ASN A 292 25.44 -19.70 -21.56
N VAL A 293 26.22 -18.87 -20.84
CA VAL A 293 27.64 -18.59 -21.15
C VAL A 293 28.53 -19.67 -20.61
N ALA A 294 29.48 -20.16 -21.44
CA ALA A 294 30.53 -21.08 -21.01
C ALA A 294 31.60 -20.32 -20.23
N VAL A 295 31.68 -20.51 -18.90
CA VAL A 295 32.58 -19.77 -18.01
C VAL A 295 34.05 -20.04 -18.38
N ALA A 296 34.39 -21.28 -18.73
CA ALA A 296 35.75 -21.67 -19.13
C ALA A 296 36.27 -20.91 -20.35
N ALA A 297 35.41 -20.66 -21.35
CA ALA A 297 35.77 -19.86 -22.54
C ALA A 297 36.11 -18.43 -22.15
N VAL A 298 35.29 -17.80 -21.30
CA VAL A 298 35.51 -16.42 -20.83
C VAL A 298 36.80 -16.32 -20.01
N VAL A 299 37.08 -17.30 -19.15
CA VAL A 299 38.35 -17.33 -18.38
C VAL A 299 39.55 -17.40 -19.32
N THR A 300 39.51 -18.27 -20.32
CA THR A 300 40.60 -18.44 -21.32
C THR A 300 40.85 -17.15 -22.09
N ASP A 301 39.81 -16.48 -22.53
CA ASP A 301 39.91 -15.20 -23.21
C ASP A 301 40.50 -14.11 -22.32
N VAL A 302 40.05 -14.01 -21.06
CA VAL A 302 40.54 -13.02 -20.08
C VAL A 302 42.02 -13.27 -19.76
N VAL A 303 42.41 -14.52 -19.54
CA VAL A 303 43.81 -14.88 -19.30
C VAL A 303 44.68 -14.48 -20.50
N THR A 304 44.19 -14.75 -21.73
CA THR A 304 44.92 -14.37 -22.98
C THR A 304 45.06 -12.84 -23.08
N ASP A 305 44.05 -12.08 -22.76
CA ASP A 305 44.05 -10.61 -22.76
C ASP A 305 45.02 -10.03 -21.68
N LEU A 306 45.19 -10.70 -20.54
CA LEU A 306 46.00 -10.22 -19.42
C LEU A 306 47.43 -10.76 -19.47
N LEU A 307 47.75 -11.72 -20.30
CA LEU A 307 49.09 -12.31 -20.41
C LEU A 307 50.19 -11.27 -20.67
N PRO A 308 50.03 -10.27 -21.58
CA PRO A 308 51.04 -9.22 -21.77
C PRO A 308 51.30 -8.41 -20.49
N LEU A 309 50.23 -8.11 -19.73
CA LEU A 309 50.36 -7.39 -18.46
C LEU A 309 51.10 -8.23 -17.39
N ALA A 310 50.80 -9.53 -17.31
CA ALA A 310 51.44 -10.44 -16.38
C ALA A 310 52.94 -10.56 -16.69
N ILE A 311 53.31 -10.69 -17.97
CA ILE A 311 54.72 -10.73 -18.45
C ILE A 311 55.45 -9.42 -18.09
N ASP A 312 54.85 -8.27 -18.37
CA ASP A 312 55.42 -6.94 -18.07
C ASP A 312 55.68 -6.77 -16.53
N ARG A 313 54.79 -7.30 -15.73
CA ARG A 313 54.90 -7.27 -14.25
C ARG A 313 55.74 -8.40 -13.68
N GLY A 314 56.14 -9.39 -14.48
CA GLY A 314 56.91 -10.56 -14.05
C GLY A 314 56.11 -11.47 -13.14
N VAL A 315 54.83 -11.61 -13.38
CA VAL A 315 53.89 -12.45 -12.63
C VAL A 315 53.58 -13.71 -13.42
N ASP A 316 53.63 -14.88 -12.76
CA ASP A 316 53.23 -16.16 -13.34
C ASP A 316 51.70 -16.28 -13.29
N LEU A 317 51.03 -16.16 -14.46
CA LEU A 317 49.58 -16.24 -14.60
C LEU A 317 49.17 -17.62 -15.09
N GLY A 318 48.46 -18.39 -14.27
CA GLY A 318 48.07 -19.77 -14.56
C GLY A 318 46.57 -20.02 -14.35
N VAL A 319 46.15 -21.15 -14.88
CA VAL A 319 44.81 -21.70 -14.64
C VAL A 319 44.97 -23.07 -14.00
N GLU A 320 44.50 -23.21 -12.77
CA GLU A 320 44.63 -24.43 -11.99
C GLU A 320 43.56 -25.45 -12.32
N ARG A 321 42.30 -24.97 -12.44
CA ARG A 321 41.15 -25.84 -12.70
C ARG A 321 40.07 -25.11 -13.51
N LEU A 322 39.57 -25.77 -14.54
CA LEU A 322 38.44 -25.26 -15.36
C LEU A 322 37.39 -26.37 -15.55
N ASP A 323 36.38 -26.36 -14.71
CA ASP A 323 35.22 -27.24 -14.93
C ASP A 323 34.39 -26.66 -16.10
N ASP A 324 33.83 -27.53 -16.94
CA ASP A 324 32.92 -27.12 -18.03
C ASP A 324 31.56 -26.77 -17.44
N VAL A 325 31.41 -25.50 -17.07
CA VAL A 325 30.21 -24.98 -16.44
C VAL A 325 29.64 -23.85 -17.28
N ARG A 326 28.31 -23.88 -17.45
CA ARG A 326 27.55 -22.81 -18.11
C ARG A 326 26.73 -22.03 -17.08
N LEU A 327 26.74 -20.72 -17.18
CA LEU A 327 26.04 -19.83 -16.26
C LEU A 327 25.08 -18.92 -17.02
N ALA A 328 23.88 -18.73 -16.47
CA ALA A 328 22.94 -17.72 -16.95
C ALA A 328 23.45 -16.31 -16.61
N ALA A 329 24.18 -15.71 -17.53
CA ALA A 329 24.81 -14.41 -17.38
C ALA A 329 24.99 -13.73 -18.76
N THR A 330 25.42 -12.48 -18.80
CA THR A 330 25.96 -11.91 -20.02
C THR A 330 27.46 -12.19 -20.08
N GLU A 331 27.99 -12.48 -21.27
CA GLU A 331 29.42 -12.67 -21.47
C GLU A 331 30.23 -11.44 -21.00
N THR A 332 29.67 -10.25 -21.24
CA THR A 332 30.30 -8.98 -20.84
C THR A 332 30.46 -8.89 -19.33
N ASP A 333 29.43 -9.25 -18.54
CA ASP A 333 29.49 -9.17 -17.09
C ASP A 333 30.47 -10.18 -16.51
N LEU A 334 30.46 -11.42 -17.03
CA LEU A 334 31.43 -12.44 -16.60
C LEU A 334 32.86 -12.06 -16.96
N ARG A 335 33.10 -11.56 -18.17
CA ARG A 335 34.41 -11.07 -18.61
C ARG A 335 34.91 -9.93 -17.71
N MET A 336 34.01 -8.96 -17.38
CA MET A 336 34.32 -7.83 -16.52
C MET A 336 34.64 -8.28 -15.10
N LEU A 337 33.87 -9.20 -14.53
CA LEU A 337 34.10 -9.76 -13.20
C LEU A 337 35.46 -10.45 -13.12
N ILE A 338 35.72 -11.40 -14.04
CA ILE A 338 36.98 -12.19 -14.03
C ILE A 338 38.19 -11.30 -14.31
N LYS A 339 38.06 -10.37 -15.27
CA LYS A 339 39.15 -9.43 -15.59
C LYS A 339 39.50 -8.52 -14.43
N ASN A 340 38.53 -7.99 -13.68
CA ASN A 340 38.81 -7.14 -12.52
C ASN A 340 39.51 -7.92 -11.40
N LEU A 341 39.12 -9.17 -11.16
CA LEU A 341 39.79 -10.01 -10.17
C LEU A 341 41.23 -10.31 -10.57
N ALA A 342 41.42 -10.77 -11.82
CA ALA A 342 42.74 -11.14 -12.31
C ALA A 342 43.67 -9.92 -12.48
N ASP A 343 43.19 -8.77 -12.99
CA ASP A 343 43.96 -7.52 -13.07
C ASP A 343 44.42 -7.06 -11.68
N ASN A 344 43.56 -7.14 -10.66
CA ASN A 344 43.93 -6.84 -9.28
C ASN A 344 44.99 -7.81 -8.78
N ALA A 345 44.81 -9.12 -8.97
CA ALA A 345 45.79 -10.13 -8.54
C ALA A 345 47.17 -9.92 -9.18
N ILE A 346 47.23 -9.60 -10.48
CA ILE A 346 48.50 -9.32 -11.19
C ILE A 346 49.16 -8.03 -10.65
N ARG A 347 48.36 -6.97 -10.40
CA ARG A 347 48.90 -5.69 -9.92
C ARG A 347 49.48 -5.79 -8.50
N TYR A 348 48.79 -6.53 -7.62
CA TYR A 348 49.18 -6.65 -6.22
C TYR A 348 50.01 -7.91 -5.90
N GLY A 349 50.15 -8.84 -6.87
CA GLY A 349 50.91 -10.08 -6.71
C GLY A 349 52.43 -9.90 -6.55
N GLY A 350 52.96 -8.72 -6.94
CA GLY A 350 54.37 -8.41 -6.87
C GLY A 350 55.23 -9.13 -7.94
N ARG A 351 56.44 -8.67 -8.16
CA ARG A 351 57.38 -9.30 -9.13
C ARG A 351 57.79 -10.71 -8.66
N GLY A 352 57.69 -11.68 -9.56
CA GLY A 352 57.95 -13.10 -9.24
C GLY A 352 56.81 -13.77 -8.53
N GLY A 353 55.68 -13.06 -8.34
CA GLY A 353 54.47 -13.61 -7.78
C GLY A 353 53.71 -14.53 -8.76
N ARG A 354 52.77 -15.28 -8.22
CA ARG A 354 51.93 -16.21 -8.97
C ARG A 354 50.44 -15.84 -8.78
N VAL A 355 49.66 -15.95 -9.86
CA VAL A 355 48.21 -15.77 -9.87
C VAL A 355 47.58 -16.99 -10.53
N ASP A 356 46.74 -17.69 -9.77
CA ASP A 356 46.07 -18.89 -10.20
C ASP A 356 44.56 -18.63 -10.29
N LEU A 357 43.95 -18.93 -11.45
CA LEU A 357 42.51 -18.90 -11.64
C LEU A 357 41.94 -20.30 -11.56
N SER A 358 40.80 -20.46 -10.89
CA SER A 358 40.07 -21.72 -10.92
C SER A 358 38.55 -21.49 -11.06
N VAL A 359 37.92 -22.42 -11.78
CA VAL A 359 36.47 -22.51 -11.89
C VAL A 359 36.06 -23.92 -11.51
N ARG A 360 35.19 -24.02 -10.51
CA ARG A 360 34.66 -25.31 -10.06
C ARG A 360 33.17 -25.25 -9.87
N ARG A 361 32.51 -26.39 -10.13
CA ARG A 361 31.15 -26.61 -9.72
C ARG A 361 31.15 -27.03 -8.25
N ASP A 362 30.32 -26.38 -7.44
CA ASP A 362 30.11 -26.73 -6.04
C ASP A 362 28.70 -27.35 -5.90
N GLU A 363 28.65 -28.68 -5.83
CA GLU A 363 27.42 -29.44 -5.60
C GLU A 363 27.09 -29.31 -4.11
N GLY A 364 26.44 -28.21 -3.71
CA GLY A 364 26.16 -27.84 -2.32
C GLY A 364 25.66 -29.03 -1.48
N GLY A 365 26.54 -29.60 -0.70
CA GLY A 365 26.23 -30.65 0.24
C GLY A 365 25.29 -30.12 1.34
N GLY A 366 23.96 -30.41 1.21
CA GLY A 366 22.99 -30.15 2.28
C GLY A 366 21.95 -29.09 1.98
N GLY A 367 21.29 -29.10 0.81
CA GLY A 367 20.05 -28.33 0.56
C GLY A 367 20.25 -26.93 -0.06
N GLY A 368 21.45 -26.50 -0.38
CA GLY A 368 21.76 -25.34 -1.22
C GLY A 368 21.92 -25.80 -2.67
N GLY A 369 21.29 -25.08 -3.63
CA GLY A 369 21.38 -25.40 -5.07
C GLY A 369 22.82 -25.43 -5.57
N ASP A 370 23.04 -26.02 -6.73
CA ASP A 370 24.33 -26.06 -7.43
C ASP A 370 24.88 -24.62 -7.65
N ASN A 371 26.15 -24.42 -7.33
CA ASN A 371 26.84 -23.16 -7.49
C ASN A 371 28.04 -23.30 -8.41
N VAL A 372 28.43 -22.20 -9.04
CA VAL A 372 29.73 -22.04 -9.69
C VAL A 372 30.61 -21.21 -8.79
N VAL A 373 31.79 -21.67 -8.52
CA VAL A 373 32.82 -20.94 -7.75
C VAL A 373 33.92 -20.54 -8.70
N ILE A 374 34.12 -19.24 -8.87
CA ILE A 374 35.23 -18.64 -9.60
C ILE A 374 36.18 -18.11 -8.54
N GLU A 375 37.41 -18.58 -8.55
CA GLU A 375 38.44 -18.23 -7.56
C GLU A 375 39.69 -17.70 -8.26
N VAL A 376 40.21 -16.59 -7.72
CA VAL A 376 41.51 -16.03 -8.12
C VAL A 376 42.37 -15.92 -6.89
N ALA A 377 43.48 -16.63 -6.90
CA ALA A 377 44.47 -16.66 -5.79
C ALA A 377 45.73 -15.96 -6.24
N ASP A 378 46.30 -15.09 -5.39
CA ASP A 378 47.58 -14.44 -5.61
C ASP A 378 48.53 -14.70 -4.46
N THR A 379 49.84 -14.45 -4.70
CA THR A 379 50.93 -14.55 -3.72
C THR A 379 51.37 -13.17 -3.22
N GLY A 380 50.57 -12.14 -3.36
CA GLY A 380 50.87 -10.78 -2.92
C GLY A 380 50.84 -10.58 -1.41
N PRO A 381 50.82 -9.34 -0.92
CA PRO A 381 50.83 -9.05 0.51
C PRO A 381 49.48 -9.37 1.20
N GLY A 382 48.45 -9.69 0.44
CA GLY A 382 47.09 -9.91 0.94
C GLY A 382 46.41 -8.65 1.43
N ILE A 383 45.21 -8.81 2.03
CA ILE A 383 44.43 -7.73 2.62
C ILE A 383 44.22 -8.00 4.11
N PRO A 384 44.59 -7.06 4.99
CA PRO A 384 44.32 -7.19 6.42
C PRO A 384 42.83 -7.41 6.70
N GLU A 385 42.49 -8.26 7.66
CA GLU A 385 41.11 -8.63 7.96
C GLU A 385 40.22 -7.42 8.24
N ALA A 386 40.71 -6.43 8.96
CA ALA A 386 39.97 -5.18 9.24
C ALA A 386 39.63 -4.34 7.99
N ALA A 387 40.39 -4.54 6.90
CA ALA A 387 40.17 -3.83 5.63
C ALA A 387 39.30 -4.61 4.64
N ARG A 388 39.09 -5.93 4.82
CA ARG A 388 38.40 -6.80 3.85
C ARG A 388 36.94 -6.37 3.54
N LEU A 389 36.24 -5.76 4.48
CA LEU A 389 34.92 -5.23 4.25
C LEU A 389 34.93 -3.91 3.47
N ARG A 390 35.96 -3.09 3.74
CA ARG A 390 36.08 -1.76 3.17
C ARG A 390 36.62 -1.74 1.75
N VAL A 391 37.36 -2.77 1.32
CA VAL A 391 37.93 -2.84 -0.04
C VAL A 391 36.86 -2.96 -1.14
N PHE A 392 35.60 -3.22 -0.79
CA PHE A 392 34.47 -3.17 -1.68
C PHE A 392 33.83 -1.78 -1.79
N GLU A 393 34.21 -0.84 -0.88
CA GLU A 393 33.78 0.55 -0.98
C GLU A 393 34.42 1.20 -2.23
N ARG A 394 33.64 1.97 -2.97
CA ARG A 394 34.08 2.66 -4.17
C ARG A 394 35.22 3.63 -3.84
N PHE A 395 36.27 3.64 -4.68
CA PHE A 395 37.47 4.48 -4.51
C PHE A 395 38.31 4.20 -3.25
N TYR A 396 37.97 3.14 -2.50
CA TYR A 396 38.78 2.77 -1.35
C TYR A 396 40.11 2.14 -1.81
N ARG A 397 41.22 2.66 -1.27
CA ARG A 397 42.60 2.19 -1.51
C ARG A 397 43.25 1.93 -0.15
N GLY A 398 43.46 0.69 0.20
CA GLY A 398 43.94 0.23 1.54
C GLY A 398 45.29 0.77 2.01
N GLY A 399 45.63 2.03 1.72
CA GLY A 399 46.86 2.70 2.19
C GLY A 399 48.08 2.58 1.26
N ALA A 400 47.98 1.85 0.15
CA ALA A 400 49.03 1.79 -0.87
C ALA A 400 48.97 3.06 -1.73
N THR A 401 49.82 4.05 -1.43
CA THR A 401 49.87 5.35 -2.10
C THR A 401 50.58 5.31 -3.45
N ASP A 402 51.37 4.29 -3.74
CA ASP A 402 52.26 4.25 -4.92
C ASP A 402 51.79 3.36 -6.06
N GLU A 403 50.74 2.55 -5.90
CA GLU A 403 50.28 1.66 -6.96
C GLU A 403 49.13 2.24 -7.78
N GLU A 404 49.17 2.04 -9.11
CA GLU A 404 48.18 2.52 -10.07
C GLU A 404 46.88 1.75 -9.94
N GLY A 405 45.90 2.23 -9.12
CA GLY A 405 44.57 1.63 -8.99
C GLY A 405 43.49 2.66 -8.74
N SER A 406 42.32 2.53 -9.39
CA SER A 406 41.17 3.43 -9.20
C SER A 406 40.33 3.12 -7.95
N GLY A 407 40.58 2.02 -7.26
CA GLY A 407 39.73 1.56 -6.14
C GLY A 407 38.31 1.15 -6.57
N LEU A 408 38.09 0.88 -7.86
CA LEU A 408 36.75 0.52 -8.40
C LEU A 408 36.63 -0.98 -8.74
N GLY A 409 37.74 -1.71 -8.92
CA GLY A 409 37.70 -3.09 -9.42
C GLY A 409 36.86 -4.05 -8.55
N LEU A 410 37.12 -4.08 -7.23
CA LEU A 410 36.37 -4.95 -6.31
C LEU A 410 34.91 -4.52 -6.13
N ALA A 411 34.61 -3.22 -6.20
CA ALA A 411 33.25 -2.71 -6.18
C ALA A 411 32.47 -3.18 -7.43
N ILE A 412 33.09 -3.19 -8.61
CA ILE A 412 32.50 -3.73 -9.86
C ILE A 412 32.20 -5.21 -9.68
N VAL A 413 33.17 -6.00 -9.16
CA VAL A 413 32.98 -7.44 -8.93
C VAL A 413 31.83 -7.70 -7.97
N GLN A 414 31.76 -6.97 -6.86
CA GLN A 414 30.68 -7.12 -5.89
C GLN A 414 29.31 -6.81 -6.51
N THR A 415 29.21 -5.73 -7.29
CA THR A 415 27.98 -5.33 -7.96
C THR A 415 27.53 -6.39 -8.97
N ILE A 416 28.43 -6.89 -9.82
CA ILE A 416 28.10 -7.94 -10.80
C ILE A 416 27.70 -9.25 -10.10
N ALA A 417 28.45 -9.66 -9.07
CA ALA A 417 28.15 -10.88 -8.30
C ALA A 417 26.76 -10.78 -7.68
N ALA A 418 26.41 -9.64 -7.06
CA ALA A 418 25.09 -9.39 -6.48
C ALA A 418 23.98 -9.42 -7.52
N ASN A 419 24.17 -8.82 -8.71
CA ASN A 419 23.21 -8.83 -9.81
C ASN A 419 22.95 -10.25 -10.35
N LEU A 420 23.96 -11.11 -10.34
CA LEU A 420 23.84 -12.53 -10.68
C LEU A 420 23.28 -13.39 -9.53
N GLY A 421 22.95 -12.77 -8.38
CA GLY A 421 22.40 -13.46 -7.22
C GLY A 421 23.45 -14.23 -6.40
N GLY A 422 24.73 -13.92 -6.60
CA GLY A 422 25.85 -14.51 -5.90
C GLY A 422 26.49 -13.59 -4.86
N ARG A 423 27.68 -13.96 -4.42
CA ARG A 423 28.47 -13.20 -3.46
C ARG A 423 29.98 -13.34 -3.73
N ILE A 424 30.75 -12.38 -3.22
CA ILE A 424 32.20 -12.42 -3.22
C ILE A 424 32.73 -12.54 -1.78
N GLU A 425 33.76 -13.36 -1.60
CA GLU A 425 34.42 -13.58 -0.34
C GLU A 425 35.96 -13.37 -0.54
N LEU A 426 36.60 -12.73 0.44
CA LEU A 426 38.05 -12.53 0.44
C LEU A 426 38.67 -13.26 1.65
N THR A 427 39.56 -14.19 1.37
CA THR A 427 40.26 -14.98 2.41
C THR A 427 41.75 -14.94 2.21
N GLY A 428 42.50 -15.27 3.25
CA GLY A 428 43.91 -15.59 3.09
C GLY A 428 44.07 -16.96 2.40
N ARG A 429 45.29 -17.24 1.94
CA ARG A 429 45.64 -18.55 1.35
C ARG A 429 45.52 -19.67 2.39
N ALA A 430 45.04 -20.82 1.93
CA ALA A 430 44.88 -22.02 2.79
C ALA A 430 46.21 -22.60 3.29
N ASP A 431 47.32 -22.37 2.57
CA ASP A 431 48.66 -22.79 2.94
C ASP A 431 49.32 -21.89 4.00
N GLY A 432 48.61 -20.83 4.47
CA GLY A 432 49.14 -19.88 5.45
C GLY A 432 50.22 -18.93 4.91
N GLY A 433 50.56 -19.02 3.63
CA GLY A 433 51.48 -18.11 2.95
C GLY A 433 50.88 -16.72 2.73
N PRO A 434 51.69 -15.73 2.37
CA PRO A 434 51.19 -14.41 2.00
C PRO A 434 50.35 -14.52 0.71
N GLY A 435 49.29 -13.72 0.61
CA GLY A 435 48.44 -13.68 -0.56
C GLY A 435 46.97 -13.47 -0.22
N LEU A 436 46.20 -13.34 -1.26
CA LEU A 436 44.75 -13.19 -1.22
C LEU A 436 44.06 -14.25 -2.09
N VAL A 437 42.95 -14.77 -1.62
CA VAL A 437 42.03 -15.60 -2.39
C VAL A 437 40.73 -14.84 -2.49
N ALA A 438 40.40 -14.41 -3.70
CA ALA A 438 39.11 -13.80 -4.03
C ALA A 438 38.18 -14.87 -4.65
N ARG A 439 37.13 -15.21 -3.92
CA ARG A 439 36.18 -16.27 -4.30
C ARG A 439 34.83 -15.66 -4.60
N VAL A 440 34.31 -15.86 -5.82
CA VAL A 440 32.96 -15.49 -6.23
C VAL A 440 32.13 -16.75 -6.33
N VAL A 441 31.02 -16.78 -5.62
CA VAL A 441 30.05 -17.88 -5.61
C VAL A 441 28.79 -17.42 -6.31
N LEU A 442 28.43 -18.05 -7.44
CA LEU A 442 27.28 -17.72 -8.26
C LEU A 442 26.31 -18.92 -8.33
N PRO A 443 25.00 -18.71 -8.17
CA PRO A 443 24.05 -19.81 -8.29
C PRO A 443 23.97 -20.29 -9.73
N LEU A 444 24.03 -21.60 -9.91
CA LEU A 444 23.88 -22.23 -11.22
C LEU A 444 22.40 -22.16 -11.63
N ARG A 445 21.98 -21.05 -12.24
CA ARG A 445 20.66 -20.92 -12.86
C ARG A 445 20.81 -21.24 -14.33
N THR A 446 20.03 -22.21 -14.83
CA THR A 446 19.85 -22.38 -16.26
C THR A 446 18.96 -21.26 -16.77
N ALA A 447 19.41 -20.51 -17.76
CA ALA A 447 18.54 -19.55 -18.43
C ALA A 447 17.31 -20.29 -18.98
N PRO A 448 16.10 -19.74 -18.88
CA PRO A 448 14.95 -20.30 -19.57
C PRO A 448 15.29 -20.37 -21.07
N PRO A 449 14.87 -21.45 -21.77
CA PRO A 449 15.17 -21.57 -23.21
C PRO A 449 14.65 -20.32 -23.91
N ALA A 450 15.52 -19.72 -24.73
CA ALA A 450 15.20 -18.52 -25.49
C ALA A 450 13.86 -18.76 -26.22
N ALA A 451 12.88 -17.89 -25.99
CA ALA A 451 11.59 -17.96 -26.66
C ALA A 451 11.86 -17.94 -28.18
N ASN A 452 11.51 -19.04 -28.83
CA ASN A 452 11.72 -19.21 -30.26
C ASN A 452 10.91 -18.11 -31.00
N PRO A 453 11.55 -17.22 -31.77
CA PRO A 453 10.84 -16.13 -32.44
C PRO A 453 9.85 -16.60 -33.53
N ALA A 454 9.77 -17.91 -33.79
CA ALA A 454 8.87 -18.50 -34.78
C ALA A 454 7.39 -18.61 -34.32
N THR A 455 7.07 -18.37 -33.02
CA THR A 455 5.68 -18.51 -32.52
C THR A 455 4.93 -17.17 -32.44
N ALA A 456 5.56 -16.04 -32.72
CA ALA A 456 4.91 -14.72 -32.67
C ALA A 456 4.31 -14.25 -34.01
N ALA A 457 4.35 -15.09 -35.08
CA ALA A 457 3.84 -14.74 -36.42
C ALA A 457 2.47 -15.37 -36.75
N THR A 458 1.80 -16.01 -35.80
CA THR A 458 0.48 -16.64 -36.02
C THR A 458 -0.45 -16.43 -34.80
N ALA A 459 -0.76 -15.17 -34.46
CA ALA A 459 -1.91 -14.82 -33.66
C ALA A 459 -2.43 -13.42 -34.06
#